data_dd8ff2eb33781a0bc9597ea5601582d3
#
_entry.id   dd8ff2eb33781a0bc9597ea5601582d3
#
_cell.length_a   1.000
_cell.length_b   1.000
_cell.length_c   1.000
_cell.angle_alpha   90.00
_cell.angle_beta   90.00
_cell.angle_gamma   90.00
#
_symmetry.space_group_name_H-M   'P 1'
#
loop_
_entity.id
_entity.type
_entity.pdbx_description
1 polymer ?
#
loop_
_entity_poly.entity_id
_entity_poly.type
_entity_poly.pdbx_seq_one_letter_code
_entity_poly.pdbx_strand_id
1 'polypeptide(L)'
;MGLATVLIHDDGVLDSRISIDIRLRSSDISVMTETTAKKKLPAAVERFVLHWGDMGDEWGVNRSVSQIHGLLYLSEAPMTADDIAETLGMARSNVSNSIRELLSWNLIRRVPIMGDRRDHYEAETDIWEVAARIAAGRKEREIDPAVDALRACVVDAADDPTISPVASKRLKEMLAFTELVDRWYMQMLTVPRPRLIALIKLGEKIVSFLPAGKSK
;
A
#
# COMPACT_ATOMS: atom_id res chain seq x y z
N MET A 1 43.14 -1.23 -15.47
CA MET A 1 42.33 -0.47 -16.41
C MET A 1 42.91 -0.64 -17.82
N GLY A 2 42.37 -1.56 -18.58
CA GLY A 2 42.80 -1.82 -19.97
C GLY A 2 41.55 -2.06 -20.80
N LEU A 3 41.14 -1.06 -21.56
CA LEU A 3 40.14 -1.21 -22.62
C LEU A 3 40.80 -2.01 -23.75
N ALA A 4 40.43 -3.27 -23.94
CA ALA A 4 40.81 -4.05 -25.10
C ALA A 4 39.80 -3.77 -26.21
N THR A 5 40.20 -2.99 -27.20
CA THR A 5 39.43 -2.82 -28.43
C THR A 5 39.60 -4.06 -29.28
N VAL A 6 38.54 -4.81 -29.49
CA VAL A 6 38.55 -5.99 -30.40
C VAL A 6 38.30 -5.48 -31.82
N LEU A 7 39.31 -5.55 -32.65
CA LEU A 7 39.19 -5.38 -34.11
C LEU A 7 38.82 -6.76 -34.69
N ILE A 8 37.64 -6.88 -35.27
CA ILE A 8 37.26 -8.05 -36.05
C ILE A 8 37.83 -7.83 -37.47
N HIS A 9 38.69 -8.74 -37.89
CA HIS A 9 39.18 -8.77 -39.28
C HIS A 9 38.36 -9.82 -40.04
N ASP A 10 38.04 -9.52 -41.28
CA ASP A 10 37.04 -10.22 -42.10
C ASP A 10 37.44 -11.63 -42.58
N ASP A 11 38.62 -12.11 -42.20
CA ASP A 11 39.20 -13.35 -42.79
C ASP A 11 39.09 -14.61 -41.91
N GLY A 12 38.28 -14.60 -40.88
CA GLY A 12 37.86 -15.83 -40.12
C GLY A 12 38.97 -16.58 -39.39
N VAL A 13 40.21 -16.06 -39.25
CA VAL A 13 41.31 -16.71 -38.52
C VAL A 13 41.54 -15.96 -37.22
N LEU A 14 41.06 -16.56 -36.13
CA LEU A 14 41.30 -16.08 -34.76
C LEU A 14 42.62 -16.61 -34.22
N ASP A 15 43.52 -15.70 -33.82
CA ASP A 15 44.74 -16.05 -33.09
C ASP A 15 44.37 -16.80 -31.79
N SER A 16 45.16 -17.86 -31.47
CA SER A 16 44.91 -18.77 -30.31
C SER A 16 44.76 -18.04 -28.96
N ARG A 17 45.40 -16.86 -28.82
CA ARG A 17 45.30 -16.02 -27.61
C ARG A 17 43.98 -15.29 -27.49
N ILE A 18 43.33 -14.97 -28.60
CA ILE A 18 42.02 -14.27 -28.65
C ILE A 18 40.89 -15.28 -28.39
N SER A 19 41.07 -16.55 -28.79
CA SER A 19 40.08 -17.61 -28.56
C SER A 19 39.83 -17.91 -27.07
N ILE A 20 40.84 -17.75 -26.21
CA ILE A 20 40.72 -17.96 -24.75
C ILE A 20 39.91 -16.80 -24.12
N ASP A 21 40.17 -15.58 -24.53
CA ASP A 21 39.43 -14.41 -24.02
C ASP A 21 37.97 -14.38 -24.49
N ILE A 22 37.71 -14.85 -25.71
CA ILE A 22 36.32 -14.94 -26.21
C ILE A 22 35.50 -16.04 -25.45
N ARG A 23 36.15 -17.15 -25.07
CA ARG A 23 35.50 -18.20 -24.28
C ARG A 23 35.15 -17.73 -22.85
N LEU A 24 36.07 -16.99 -22.22
CA LEU A 24 35.83 -16.38 -20.91
C LEU A 24 34.70 -15.32 -20.96
N ARG A 25 34.68 -14.52 -22.01
CA ARG A 25 33.62 -13.54 -22.21
C ARG A 25 32.28 -14.17 -22.58
N SER A 26 32.24 -15.27 -23.29
CA SER A 26 30.99 -15.99 -23.58
C SER A 26 30.40 -16.64 -22.32
N SER A 27 31.24 -17.14 -21.40
CA SER A 27 30.78 -17.64 -20.11
C SER A 27 30.28 -16.50 -19.20
N ASP A 28 30.97 -15.35 -19.20
CA ASP A 28 30.54 -14.18 -18.44
C ASP A 28 29.26 -13.54 -19.01
N ILE A 29 29.08 -13.56 -20.32
CA ILE A 29 27.84 -13.12 -20.99
C ILE A 29 26.70 -14.11 -20.70
N SER A 30 26.97 -15.42 -20.64
CA SER A 30 25.95 -16.42 -20.25
C SER A 30 25.55 -16.29 -18.77
N VAL A 31 26.47 -15.95 -17.88
CA VAL A 31 26.20 -15.67 -16.47
C VAL A 31 25.46 -14.33 -16.28
N MET A 32 25.73 -13.35 -17.14
CA MET A 32 25.01 -12.06 -17.10
C MET A 32 23.65 -12.11 -17.80
N THR A 33 23.38 -13.10 -18.64
CA THR A 33 22.06 -13.29 -19.28
C THR A 33 21.14 -14.26 -18.52
N GLU A 34 21.63 -14.92 -17.47
CA GLU A 34 20.77 -15.42 -16.39
C GLU A 34 20.32 -14.25 -15.50
N THR A 35 19.92 -13.16 -16.12
CA THR A 35 19.04 -12.19 -15.47
C THR A 35 17.77 -12.95 -15.13
N THR A 36 17.62 -13.28 -13.86
CA THR A 36 16.45 -13.81 -13.19
C THR A 36 15.21 -13.53 -14.04
N ALA A 37 14.68 -14.58 -14.67
CA ALA A 37 13.44 -14.47 -15.43
C ALA A 37 12.40 -13.97 -14.43
N LYS A 38 12.09 -12.69 -14.47
CA LYS A 38 11.10 -12.03 -13.63
C LYS A 38 9.89 -12.94 -13.60
N LYS A 39 9.52 -13.47 -12.42
CA LYS A 39 8.40 -14.39 -12.28
C LYS A 39 7.17 -13.68 -12.82
N LYS A 40 6.80 -14.00 -14.06
CA LYS A 40 5.77 -13.26 -14.79
C LYS A 40 4.43 -13.54 -14.14
N LEU A 41 3.85 -12.52 -13.55
CA LEU A 41 2.50 -12.60 -12.99
C LEU A 41 1.48 -12.85 -14.13
N PRO A 42 0.39 -13.58 -13.86
CA PRO A 42 -0.75 -13.62 -14.78
C PRO A 42 -1.23 -12.18 -15.06
N ALA A 43 -1.60 -11.89 -16.29
CA ALA A 43 -1.95 -10.53 -16.72
C ALA A 43 -3.07 -9.88 -15.87
N ALA A 44 -4.02 -10.69 -15.38
CA ALA A 44 -5.09 -10.20 -14.50
C ALA A 44 -4.55 -9.78 -13.12
N VAL A 45 -3.61 -10.55 -12.56
CA VAL A 45 -2.96 -10.26 -11.28
C VAL A 45 -2.09 -9.01 -11.40
N GLU A 46 -1.27 -8.92 -12.44
CA GLU A 46 -0.44 -7.73 -12.69
C GLU A 46 -1.30 -6.47 -12.80
N ARG A 47 -2.39 -6.51 -13.57
CA ARG A 47 -3.32 -5.41 -13.72
C ARG A 47 -3.99 -5.01 -12.40
N PHE A 48 -4.38 -5.99 -11.58
CA PHE A 48 -4.94 -5.73 -10.26
C PHE A 48 -3.92 -5.04 -9.34
N VAL A 49 -2.70 -5.56 -9.27
CA VAL A 49 -1.63 -5.01 -8.41
C VAL A 49 -1.31 -3.56 -8.80
N LEU A 50 -1.22 -3.28 -10.10
CA LEU A 50 -0.99 -1.91 -10.58
C LEU A 50 -2.14 -0.98 -10.21
N HIS A 51 -3.38 -1.39 -10.49
CA HIS A 51 -4.57 -0.59 -10.16
C HIS A 51 -4.74 -0.39 -8.65
N TRP A 52 -4.47 -1.43 -7.85
CA TRP A 52 -4.51 -1.33 -6.39
C TRP A 52 -3.47 -0.35 -5.86
N GLY A 53 -2.29 -0.30 -6.50
CA GLY A 53 -1.25 0.69 -6.23
C GLY A 53 -1.70 2.12 -6.54
N ASP A 54 -2.30 2.34 -7.70
CA ASP A 54 -2.80 3.65 -8.12
C ASP A 54 -3.91 4.15 -7.19
N MET A 55 -4.88 3.28 -6.88
CA MET A 55 -5.96 3.60 -5.96
C MET A 55 -5.44 3.94 -4.55
N GLY A 56 -4.44 3.19 -4.05
CA GLY A 56 -3.83 3.48 -2.77
C GLY A 56 -3.15 4.85 -2.74
N ASP A 57 -2.44 5.21 -3.81
CA ASP A 57 -1.78 6.51 -3.95
C ASP A 57 -2.79 7.68 -3.94
N GLU A 58 -3.90 7.55 -4.66
CA GLU A 58 -5.02 8.50 -4.63
C GLU A 58 -5.62 8.64 -3.21
N TRP A 59 -5.55 7.61 -2.40
CA TRP A 59 -6.04 7.60 -1.02
C TRP A 59 -4.97 7.97 0.02
N GLY A 60 -3.80 8.45 -0.43
CA GLY A 60 -2.71 8.90 0.43
C GLY A 60 -1.85 7.77 1.02
N VAL A 61 -1.94 6.56 0.47
CA VAL A 61 -1.08 5.43 0.83
C VAL A 61 0.03 5.30 -0.21
N ASN A 62 1.26 5.08 0.23
CA ASN A 62 2.37 4.89 -0.71
C ASN A 62 2.06 3.78 -1.72
N ARG A 63 2.26 4.07 -3.02
CA ARG A 63 1.99 3.15 -4.13
C ARG A 63 2.64 1.78 -3.95
N SER A 64 3.90 1.74 -3.49
CA SER A 64 4.61 0.48 -3.27
C SER A 64 3.98 -0.35 -2.15
N VAL A 65 3.50 0.28 -1.07
CA VAL A 65 2.79 -0.38 0.03
C VAL A 65 1.54 -1.06 -0.49
N SER A 66 0.75 -0.33 -1.28
CA SER A 66 -0.49 -0.86 -1.87
C SER A 66 -0.23 -1.97 -2.88
N GLN A 67 0.80 -1.85 -3.73
CA GLN A 67 1.17 -2.90 -4.68
C GLN A 67 1.61 -4.19 -3.98
N ILE A 68 2.41 -4.09 -2.92
CA ILE A 68 2.85 -5.24 -2.14
C ILE A 68 1.66 -5.89 -1.43
N HIS A 69 0.76 -5.09 -0.86
CA HIS A 69 -0.48 -5.61 -0.27
C HIS A 69 -1.32 -6.36 -1.33
N GLY A 70 -1.56 -5.76 -2.49
CA GLY A 70 -2.30 -6.38 -3.59
C GLY A 70 -1.68 -7.68 -4.11
N LEU A 71 -0.34 -7.74 -4.20
CA LEU A 71 0.37 -8.96 -4.56
C LEU A 71 0.17 -10.06 -3.52
N LEU A 72 0.39 -9.75 -2.23
CA LEU A 72 0.22 -10.72 -1.15
C LEU A 72 -1.22 -11.18 -0.98
N TYR A 73 -2.19 -10.27 -1.20
CA TYR A 73 -3.62 -10.58 -1.14
C TYR A 73 -4.05 -11.63 -2.18
N LEU A 74 -3.43 -11.60 -3.37
CA LEU A 74 -3.71 -12.55 -4.44
C LEU A 74 -2.74 -13.75 -4.48
N SER A 75 -1.77 -13.82 -3.56
CA SER A 75 -0.81 -14.91 -3.51
C SER A 75 -1.41 -16.14 -2.82
N GLU A 76 -1.17 -17.32 -3.39
CA GLU A 76 -1.62 -18.60 -2.83
C GLU A 76 -0.75 -19.06 -1.66
N ALA A 77 0.46 -18.54 -1.53
CA ALA A 77 1.42 -18.91 -0.51
C ALA A 77 2.14 -17.66 0.04
N PRO A 78 2.63 -17.74 1.30
CA PRO A 78 3.44 -16.67 1.88
C PRO A 78 4.70 -16.40 1.06
N MET A 79 5.12 -15.14 0.95
CA MET A 79 6.26 -14.70 0.16
C MET A 79 7.32 -14.07 1.06
N THR A 80 8.61 -14.25 0.71
CA THR A 80 9.70 -13.52 1.34
C THR A 80 9.82 -12.10 0.77
N ALA A 81 10.53 -11.21 1.47
CA ALA A 81 10.82 -9.87 0.96
C ALA A 81 11.60 -9.91 -0.37
N ASP A 82 12.43 -10.93 -0.59
CA ASP A 82 13.17 -11.13 -1.83
C ASP A 82 12.23 -11.53 -2.98
N ASP A 83 11.33 -12.49 -2.74
CA ASP A 83 10.34 -12.90 -3.73
C ASP A 83 9.44 -11.73 -4.16
N ILE A 84 9.03 -10.90 -3.21
CA ILE A 84 8.24 -9.68 -3.47
C ILE A 84 9.05 -8.69 -4.32
N ALA A 85 10.30 -8.43 -3.94
CA ALA A 85 11.19 -7.51 -4.64
C ALA A 85 11.42 -7.94 -6.09
N GLU A 86 11.69 -9.23 -6.31
CA GLU A 86 11.87 -9.83 -7.62
C GLU A 86 10.59 -9.74 -8.46
N THR A 87 9.46 -10.16 -7.88
CA THR A 87 8.17 -10.20 -8.58
C THR A 87 7.72 -8.83 -9.05
N LEU A 88 7.84 -7.80 -8.18
CA LEU A 88 7.42 -6.45 -8.49
C LEU A 88 8.51 -5.61 -9.18
N GLY A 89 9.76 -6.08 -9.19
CA GLY A 89 10.91 -5.31 -9.70
C GLY A 89 11.23 -4.10 -8.84
N MET A 90 11.05 -4.21 -7.51
CA MET A 90 11.29 -3.14 -6.55
C MET A 90 12.63 -3.31 -5.83
N ALA A 91 13.22 -2.19 -5.41
CA ALA A 91 14.39 -2.23 -4.54
C ALA A 91 14.02 -2.88 -3.18
N ARG A 92 14.91 -3.74 -2.65
CA ARG A 92 14.69 -4.45 -1.40
C ARG A 92 14.43 -3.52 -0.21
N SER A 93 15.10 -2.37 -0.16
CA SER A 93 14.88 -1.35 0.87
C SER A 93 13.45 -0.79 0.85
N ASN A 94 12.89 -0.56 -0.34
CA ASN A 94 11.51 -0.13 -0.51
C ASN A 94 10.55 -1.21 -0.02
N VAL A 95 10.76 -2.47 -0.43
CA VAL A 95 9.95 -3.62 0.03
C VAL A 95 9.99 -3.74 1.55
N SER A 96 11.17 -3.66 2.17
CA SER A 96 11.31 -3.76 3.63
C SER A 96 10.58 -2.65 4.39
N ASN A 97 10.59 -1.41 3.87
CA ASN A 97 9.86 -0.30 4.45
C ASN A 97 8.34 -0.51 4.31
N SER A 98 7.89 -0.90 3.12
CA SER A 98 6.47 -1.15 2.84
C SER A 98 5.92 -2.32 3.66
N ILE A 99 6.69 -3.40 3.85
CA ILE A 99 6.33 -4.52 4.72
C ILE A 99 6.14 -4.04 6.17
N ARG A 100 7.05 -3.20 6.67
CA ARG A 100 6.95 -2.67 8.04
C ARG A 100 5.69 -1.83 8.21
N GLU A 101 5.34 -1.05 7.22
CA GLU A 101 4.11 -0.27 7.20
C GLU A 101 2.87 -1.19 7.19
N LEU A 102 2.81 -2.18 6.29
CA LEU A 102 1.70 -3.13 6.22
C LEU A 102 1.52 -3.95 7.51
N LEU A 103 2.62 -4.32 8.17
CA LEU A 103 2.60 -4.96 9.50
C LEU A 103 2.01 -4.02 10.56
N SER A 104 2.34 -2.73 10.52
CA SER A 104 1.80 -1.74 11.48
C SER A 104 0.30 -1.49 11.30
N TRP A 105 -0.24 -1.75 10.10
CA TRP A 105 -1.67 -1.72 9.81
C TRP A 105 -2.37 -3.06 10.07
N ASN A 106 -1.62 -4.11 10.47
CA ASN A 106 -2.11 -5.48 10.58
C ASN A 106 -2.74 -6.03 9.30
N LEU A 107 -2.36 -5.50 8.13
CA LEU A 107 -2.86 -5.96 6.82
C LEU A 107 -2.12 -7.20 6.33
N ILE A 108 -0.92 -7.43 6.84
CA ILE A 108 -0.12 -8.63 6.61
C ILE A 108 0.40 -9.18 7.94
N ARG A 109 0.81 -10.43 7.94
CA ARG A 109 1.46 -11.07 9.09
C ARG A 109 2.69 -11.87 8.67
N ARG A 110 3.59 -12.11 9.62
CA ARG A 110 4.71 -13.03 9.45
C ARG A 110 4.24 -14.45 9.66
N VAL A 111 4.72 -15.35 8.82
CA VAL A 111 4.43 -16.79 8.90
C VAL A 111 5.73 -17.55 8.94
N PRO A 112 6.01 -18.34 10.00
CA PRO A 112 7.16 -19.21 10.03
C PRO A 112 6.96 -20.40 9.08
N ILE A 113 7.98 -20.71 8.27
CA ILE A 113 8.01 -21.89 7.41
C ILE A 113 9.08 -22.85 7.89
N MET A 114 8.69 -24.10 8.11
CA MET A 114 9.61 -25.12 8.59
C MET A 114 10.77 -25.34 7.59
N GLY A 115 11.99 -25.24 8.09
CA GLY A 115 13.20 -25.40 7.27
C GLY A 115 13.67 -24.12 6.56
N ASP A 116 12.92 -23.03 6.61
CA ASP A 116 13.35 -21.72 6.11
C ASP A 116 13.47 -20.70 7.26
N ARG A 117 14.64 -20.05 7.35
CA ARG A 117 14.95 -19.05 8.39
C ARG A 117 14.52 -17.62 7.97
N ARG A 118 14.07 -17.45 6.74
CA ARG A 118 13.63 -16.15 6.22
C ARG A 118 12.24 -15.84 6.75
N ASP A 119 11.97 -14.55 6.95
CA ASP A 119 10.61 -14.08 7.21
C ASP A 119 9.75 -14.23 5.95
N HIS A 120 8.62 -14.88 6.10
CA HIS A 120 7.58 -14.97 5.07
C HIS A 120 6.38 -14.14 5.51
N TYR A 121 5.70 -13.57 4.55
CA TYR A 121 4.57 -12.67 4.76
C TYR A 121 3.37 -13.14 3.97
N GLU A 122 2.22 -13.09 4.59
CA GLU A 122 0.93 -13.30 3.94
C GLU A 122 -0.04 -12.18 4.31
N ALA A 123 -0.99 -11.88 3.44
CA ALA A 123 -2.00 -10.86 3.67
C ALA A 123 -3.23 -11.45 4.39
N GLU A 124 -3.96 -10.56 5.09
CA GLU A 124 -5.35 -10.83 5.45
C GLU A 124 -6.17 -10.95 4.16
N THR A 125 -6.92 -12.03 4.02
CA THR A 125 -7.71 -12.33 2.80
C THR A 125 -9.20 -12.07 2.96
N ASP A 126 -9.70 -11.91 4.19
CA ASP A 126 -11.07 -11.46 4.39
C ASP A 126 -11.18 -9.96 4.10
N ILE A 127 -11.81 -9.62 2.97
CA ILE A 127 -11.93 -8.23 2.51
C ILE A 127 -12.65 -7.32 3.52
N TRP A 128 -13.56 -7.86 4.32
CA TRP A 128 -14.24 -7.10 5.36
C TRP A 128 -13.31 -6.78 6.53
N GLU A 129 -12.44 -7.73 6.87
CA GLU A 129 -11.41 -7.53 7.88
C GLU A 129 -10.36 -6.53 7.41
N VAL A 130 -9.91 -6.64 6.15
CA VAL A 130 -9.02 -5.65 5.50
C VAL A 130 -9.63 -4.25 5.60
N ALA A 131 -10.90 -4.10 5.20
CA ALA A 131 -11.59 -2.81 5.24
C ALA A 131 -11.70 -2.26 6.67
N ALA A 132 -12.04 -3.13 7.63
CA ALA A 132 -12.15 -2.74 9.04
C ALA A 132 -10.81 -2.28 9.63
N ARG A 133 -9.70 -2.98 9.33
CA ARG A 133 -8.35 -2.61 9.78
C ARG A 133 -7.89 -1.29 9.16
N ILE A 134 -8.13 -1.08 7.87
CA ILE A 134 -7.84 0.20 7.21
C ILE A 134 -8.65 1.32 7.87
N ALA A 135 -9.94 1.11 8.06
CA ALA A 135 -10.80 2.10 8.70
C ALA A 135 -10.32 2.43 10.12
N ALA A 136 -10.05 1.43 10.96
CA ALA A 136 -9.55 1.63 12.32
C ALA A 136 -8.20 2.39 12.33
N GLY A 137 -7.26 2.01 11.46
CA GLY A 137 -5.97 2.66 11.37
C GLY A 137 -6.06 4.12 10.90
N ARG A 138 -6.99 4.45 9.96
CA ARG A 138 -7.25 5.84 9.56
C ARG A 138 -7.84 6.65 10.71
N LYS A 139 -8.76 6.06 11.47
CA LYS A 139 -9.31 6.73 12.64
C LYS A 139 -8.22 7.15 13.61
N GLU A 140 -7.38 6.21 14.01
CA GLU A 140 -6.30 6.45 14.98
C GLU A 140 -5.27 7.48 14.51
N ARG A 141 -4.93 7.48 13.22
CA ARG A 141 -3.82 8.28 12.68
C ARG A 141 -4.24 9.62 12.11
N GLU A 142 -5.48 9.75 11.66
CA GLU A 142 -5.96 10.92 10.92
C GLU A 142 -7.11 11.62 11.67
N ILE A 143 -8.14 10.87 12.10
CA ILE A 143 -9.37 11.45 12.65
C ILE A 143 -9.17 11.87 14.11
N ASP A 144 -8.64 10.98 14.97
CA ASP A 144 -8.46 11.28 16.39
C ASP A 144 -7.56 12.50 16.62
N PRO A 145 -6.38 12.61 15.99
CA PRO A 145 -5.54 13.81 16.13
C PRO A 145 -6.22 15.09 15.61
N ALA A 146 -7.03 14.99 14.54
CA ALA A 146 -7.75 16.15 14.00
C ALA A 146 -8.84 16.64 14.97
N VAL A 147 -9.59 15.73 15.61
CA VAL A 147 -10.58 16.07 16.63
C VAL A 147 -9.91 16.74 17.81
N ASP A 148 -8.80 16.17 18.30
CA ASP A 148 -8.08 16.72 19.47
C ASP A 148 -7.48 18.10 19.18
N ALA A 149 -6.92 18.30 17.99
CA ALA A 149 -6.42 19.61 17.56
C ALA A 149 -7.55 20.66 17.49
N LEU A 150 -8.73 20.28 16.94
CA LEU A 150 -9.89 21.18 16.90
C LEU A 150 -10.43 21.52 18.28
N ARG A 151 -10.45 20.57 19.22
CA ARG A 151 -10.82 20.82 20.61
C ARG A 151 -9.89 21.83 21.26
N ALA A 152 -8.59 21.66 21.10
CA ALA A 152 -7.60 22.62 21.59
C ALA A 152 -7.83 24.02 21.00
N CYS A 153 -8.02 24.11 19.67
CA CYS A 153 -8.30 25.41 19.03
C CYS A 153 -9.57 26.10 19.57
N VAL A 154 -10.64 25.33 19.90
CA VAL A 154 -11.88 25.91 20.46
C VAL A 154 -11.65 26.40 21.89
N VAL A 155 -10.85 25.69 22.69
CA VAL A 155 -10.46 26.12 24.04
C VAL A 155 -9.64 27.41 23.97
N ASP A 156 -8.57 27.42 23.18
CA ASP A 156 -7.71 28.58 23.01
C ASP A 156 -8.51 29.81 22.51
N ALA A 157 -9.44 29.58 21.59
CA ALA A 157 -10.31 30.64 21.05
C ALA A 157 -11.31 31.19 22.08
N ALA A 158 -11.62 30.48 23.14
CA ALA A 158 -12.50 30.99 24.20
C ALA A 158 -11.78 31.97 25.14
N ASP A 159 -10.47 31.79 25.29
CA ASP A 159 -9.64 32.56 26.20
C ASP A 159 -8.91 33.74 25.50
N ASP A 160 -8.98 33.83 24.17
CA ASP A 160 -8.34 34.87 23.37
C ASP A 160 -9.32 36.00 23.02
N PRO A 161 -9.17 37.20 23.64
CA PRO A 161 -10.03 38.35 23.35
C PRO A 161 -9.83 38.94 21.95
N THR A 162 -8.76 38.55 21.25
CA THR A 162 -8.42 39.04 19.90
C THR A 162 -9.11 38.24 18.80
N ILE A 163 -9.66 37.09 19.10
CA ILE A 163 -10.34 36.26 18.09
C ILE A 163 -11.68 36.89 17.68
N SER A 164 -11.93 36.88 16.38
CA SER A 164 -13.20 37.41 15.89
C SER A 164 -14.38 36.47 16.24
N PRO A 165 -15.57 37.00 16.49
CA PRO A 165 -16.77 36.18 16.74
C PRO A 165 -17.07 35.19 15.58
N VAL A 166 -16.72 35.56 14.36
CA VAL A 166 -16.88 34.73 13.17
C VAL A 166 -15.93 33.54 13.22
N ALA A 167 -14.66 33.74 13.57
CA ALA A 167 -13.67 32.69 13.67
C ALA A 167 -14.04 31.69 14.79
N SER A 168 -14.37 32.22 15.98
CA SER A 168 -14.82 31.39 17.10
C SER A 168 -16.05 30.54 16.77
N LYS A 169 -17.03 31.12 16.08
CA LYS A 169 -18.20 30.38 15.63
C LYS A 169 -17.84 29.25 14.64
N ARG A 170 -17.00 29.55 13.65
CA ARG A 170 -16.59 28.54 12.64
C ARG A 170 -15.78 27.39 13.25
N LEU A 171 -14.91 27.65 14.22
CA LEU A 171 -14.17 26.62 14.94
C LEU A 171 -15.12 25.69 15.70
N LYS A 172 -16.13 26.24 16.39
CA LYS A 172 -17.15 25.46 17.10
C LYS A 172 -17.99 24.60 16.16
N GLU A 173 -18.40 25.17 15.01
CA GLU A 173 -19.17 24.44 13.99
C GLU A 173 -18.36 23.31 13.36
N MET A 174 -17.06 23.54 13.07
CA MET A 174 -16.15 22.52 12.55
C MET A 174 -15.95 21.39 13.57
N LEU A 175 -15.70 21.72 14.84
CA LEU A 175 -15.57 20.72 15.90
C LEU A 175 -16.86 19.89 16.03
N ALA A 176 -18.00 20.52 16.09
CA ALA A 176 -19.30 19.83 16.22
C ALA A 176 -19.54 18.86 15.05
N PHE A 177 -19.22 19.27 13.82
CA PHE A 177 -19.31 18.41 12.65
C PHE A 177 -18.33 17.23 12.73
N THR A 178 -17.05 17.51 13.06
CA THR A 178 -16.03 16.47 13.12
C THR A 178 -16.34 15.46 14.22
N GLU A 179 -16.82 15.91 15.39
CA GLU A 179 -17.23 15.00 16.46
C GLU A 179 -18.49 14.17 16.10
N LEU A 180 -19.40 14.73 15.32
CA LEU A 180 -20.54 13.97 14.81
C LEU A 180 -20.07 12.83 13.88
N VAL A 181 -19.17 13.15 12.96
CA VAL A 181 -18.57 12.17 12.04
C VAL A 181 -17.79 11.11 12.82
N ASP A 182 -17.00 11.53 13.81
CA ASP A 182 -16.22 10.62 14.65
C ASP A 182 -17.10 9.63 15.41
N ARG A 183 -18.16 10.11 16.05
CA ARG A 183 -19.13 9.21 16.75
C ARG A 183 -19.78 8.22 15.80
N TRP A 184 -20.19 8.68 14.61
CA TRP A 184 -20.75 7.79 13.59
C TRP A 184 -19.72 6.77 13.12
N TYR A 185 -18.49 7.19 12.90
CA TYR A 185 -17.40 6.32 12.47
C TYR A 185 -17.12 5.22 13.50
N MET A 186 -17.01 5.59 14.79
CA MET A 186 -16.87 4.65 15.89
C MET A 186 -18.02 3.64 15.94
N GLN A 187 -19.23 4.12 15.76
CA GLN A 187 -20.41 3.23 15.73
C GLN A 187 -20.29 2.22 14.59
N MET A 188 -19.87 2.63 13.40
CA MET A 188 -19.72 1.72 12.27
C MET A 188 -18.61 0.68 12.48
N LEU A 189 -17.51 1.02 13.13
CA LEU A 189 -16.46 0.08 13.48
C LEU A 189 -16.90 -1.00 14.48
N THR A 190 -17.90 -0.70 15.31
CA THR A 190 -18.42 -1.64 16.33
C THR A 190 -19.59 -2.48 15.84
N VAL A 191 -20.18 -2.16 14.69
CA VAL A 191 -21.31 -2.91 14.12
C VAL A 191 -20.86 -4.30 13.66
N PRO A 192 -21.48 -5.39 14.12
CA PRO A 192 -21.19 -6.73 13.63
C PRO A 192 -21.37 -6.82 12.10
N ARG A 193 -20.43 -7.50 11.42
CA ARG A 193 -20.39 -7.64 9.95
C ARG A 193 -21.75 -7.93 9.27
N PRO A 194 -22.59 -8.90 9.76
CA PRO A 194 -23.89 -9.16 9.14
C PRO A 194 -24.82 -7.95 9.16
N ARG A 195 -24.78 -7.17 10.26
CA ARG A 195 -25.59 -5.94 10.38
C ARG A 195 -25.05 -4.83 9.51
N LEU A 196 -23.71 -4.71 9.40
CA LEU A 196 -23.07 -3.73 8.50
C LEU A 196 -23.45 -3.98 7.04
N ILE A 197 -23.41 -5.24 6.60
CA ILE A 197 -23.86 -5.64 5.26
C ILE A 197 -25.33 -5.30 5.05
N ALA A 198 -26.17 -5.58 6.05
CA ALA A 198 -27.60 -5.25 5.98
C ALA A 198 -27.83 -3.74 5.89
N LEU A 199 -27.08 -2.92 6.65
CA LEU A 199 -27.14 -1.46 6.59
C LEU A 199 -26.73 -0.92 5.21
N ILE A 200 -25.65 -1.45 4.61
CA ILE A 200 -25.22 -1.07 3.27
C ILE A 200 -26.30 -1.38 2.23
N LYS A 201 -26.87 -2.61 2.28
CA LYS A 201 -27.95 -3.02 1.38
C LYS A 201 -29.26 -2.24 1.58
N LEU A 202 -29.50 -1.78 2.82
CA LEU A 202 -30.66 -0.99 3.16
C LEU A 202 -30.50 0.48 2.77
N GLY A 203 -29.25 0.96 2.69
CA GLY A 203 -28.91 2.37 2.40
C GLY A 203 -29.59 2.90 1.13
N GLU A 204 -29.54 2.13 0.04
CA GLU A 204 -30.23 2.50 -1.22
C GLU A 204 -31.74 2.70 -1.04
N LYS A 205 -32.38 1.87 -0.21
CA LYS A 205 -33.82 1.95 0.07
C LYS A 205 -34.16 3.13 0.98
N ILE A 206 -33.34 3.40 2.02
CA ILE A 206 -33.56 4.48 2.96
C ILE A 206 -33.46 5.85 2.25
N VAL A 207 -32.46 6.02 1.39
CA VAL A 207 -32.28 7.28 0.63
C VAL A 207 -33.52 7.62 -0.21
N SER A 208 -34.23 6.61 -0.74
CA SER A 208 -35.45 6.83 -1.50
C SER A 208 -36.67 7.27 -0.65
N PHE A 209 -36.63 7.04 0.66
CA PHE A 209 -37.66 7.45 1.62
C PHE A 209 -37.39 8.79 2.32
N LEU A 210 -36.14 9.29 2.24
CA LEU A 210 -35.80 10.58 2.81
C LEU A 210 -36.33 11.68 1.88
N PRO A 211 -37.11 12.68 2.40
CA PRO A 211 -37.53 13.81 1.58
C PRO A 211 -36.28 14.54 1.06
N ALA A 212 -36.27 14.81 -0.24
CA ALA A 212 -35.23 15.62 -0.85
C ALA A 212 -35.14 16.95 -0.09
N GLY A 213 -34.12 17.10 0.77
CA GLY A 213 -33.90 18.32 1.52
C GLY A 213 -33.86 19.50 0.55
N LYS A 214 -34.69 20.52 0.74
CA LYS A 214 -34.63 21.75 -0.05
C LYS A 214 -33.22 22.32 0.09
N SER A 215 -32.44 22.21 -1.00
CA SER A 215 -31.19 22.94 -1.15
C SER A 215 -31.48 24.40 -0.97
N LYS A 216 -30.90 25.02 0.08
CA LYS A 216 -30.83 26.47 0.24
C LYS A 216 -29.61 26.97 -0.50
#